data_c0b6bf466c8d8958dfc530d3c7b3b03c
#
_entry.id   c0b6bf466c8d8958dfc530d3c7b3b03c
#
_cell.length_a   1.000
_cell.length_b   1.000
_cell.length_c   1.000
_cell.angle_alpha   90.00
_cell.angle_beta   90.00
_cell.angle_gamma   90.00
#
_symmetry.space_group_name_H-M   'P 1'
#
loop_
_entity.id
_entity.type
_entity.pdbx_description
1 polymer ?
#
loop_
_entity_poly.entity_id
_entity_poly.type
_entity_poly.pdbx_seq_one_letter_code
_entity_poly.pdbx_strand_id
1 'polypeptide(L)'
;MLFAFCGKRQAVENLFAGTLAVLPAPVRAFWLATADLQAGASQSAKRQFDELLPGADPVLRTAIERRLSRISIPPEPFDATAERVVENAATEHGHEEKFGLQRSLFSSRARATQILIALNVLMFAVESYLGGSDDGRVLYRLGALFPPAVRAGEWWRLIMATFLHFGALHLTMNMLGLWFLGPFVEFALGFRRFLLVYLLAGVGSMATVMAISSGANAESLTVGASGCVMGLVGATGSLMLRSWLRENALAAKRRLGLMLLIVSMQVLFDSVTPHVSMTAHLSGAIIGFAAVMILRDRLKTPATQQLTVKS
;
A
#
# COMPACT_ATOMS: atom_id res chain seq x y z
N MET A 1 -6.26 6.83 22.99
CA MET A 1 -6.74 7.71 24.09
C MET A 1 -5.61 8.48 24.81
N LEU A 2 -4.38 7.96 24.85
CA LEU A 2 -3.22 8.67 25.39
C LEU A 2 -3.08 10.09 24.81
N PHE A 3 -3.19 10.26 23.51
CA PHE A 3 -3.09 11.58 22.85
C PHE A 3 -4.09 12.61 23.35
N ALA A 4 -5.29 12.18 23.77
CA ALA A 4 -6.27 13.10 24.37
C ALA A 4 -5.79 13.62 25.72
N PHE A 5 -5.19 12.76 26.55
CA PHE A 5 -4.61 13.17 27.82
C PHE A 5 -3.37 14.06 27.68
N CYS A 6 -2.73 14.01 26.52
CA CYS A 6 -1.56 14.85 26.21
C CYS A 6 -1.95 16.14 25.45
N GLY A 7 -3.23 16.45 25.32
CA GLY A 7 -3.70 17.64 24.62
C GLY A 7 -3.45 17.64 23.11
N LYS A 8 -3.08 16.50 22.52
CA LYS A 8 -2.76 16.38 21.08
C LYS A 8 -4.03 16.13 20.24
N ARG A 9 -4.91 17.14 20.16
CA ARG A 9 -6.21 17.08 19.49
C ARG A 9 -6.12 16.51 18.06
N GLN A 10 -5.17 17.01 17.25
CA GLN A 10 -5.01 16.57 15.86
C GLN A 10 -4.70 15.05 15.75
N ALA A 11 -3.91 14.50 16.67
CA ALA A 11 -3.63 13.07 16.71
C ALA A 11 -4.89 12.26 17.07
N VAL A 12 -5.75 12.78 17.92
CA VAL A 12 -7.06 12.17 18.25
C VAL A 12 -8.01 12.22 17.05
N GLU A 13 -8.08 13.33 16.34
CA GLU A 13 -8.87 13.47 15.10
C GLU A 13 -8.44 12.48 14.03
N ASN A 14 -7.13 12.33 13.83
CA ASN A 14 -6.57 11.35 12.89
C ASN A 14 -6.98 9.91 13.27
N LEU A 15 -6.92 9.54 14.55
CA LEU A 15 -7.40 8.23 15.02
C LEU A 15 -8.88 7.99 14.68
N PHE A 16 -9.73 9.02 14.82
CA PHE A 16 -11.15 8.93 14.52
C PHE A 16 -11.48 8.97 13.03
N ALA A 17 -10.61 9.52 12.21
CA ALA A 17 -10.71 9.43 10.76
C ALA A 17 -10.26 8.05 10.21
N GLY A 18 -9.47 7.30 10.98
CA GLY A 18 -8.88 6.01 10.63
C GLY A 18 -9.33 4.86 11.53
N THR A 19 -8.42 4.37 12.36
CA THR A 19 -8.55 3.12 13.13
C THR A 19 -9.75 3.10 14.09
N LEU A 20 -10.12 4.25 14.64
CA LEU A 20 -11.23 4.39 15.62
C LEU A 20 -12.48 5.07 15.04
N ALA A 21 -12.64 5.07 13.70
CA ALA A 21 -13.82 5.62 13.04
C ALA A 21 -15.14 4.93 13.45
N VAL A 22 -15.06 3.68 13.91
CA VAL A 22 -16.20 2.87 14.37
C VAL A 22 -16.77 3.31 15.71
N LEU A 23 -16.05 4.15 16.49
CA LEU A 23 -16.56 4.62 17.79
C LEU A 23 -17.77 5.53 17.61
N PRO A 24 -18.78 5.41 18.51
CA PRO A 24 -19.95 6.29 18.52
C PRO A 24 -19.58 7.78 18.57
N ALA A 25 -20.35 8.61 17.89
CA ALA A 25 -20.09 10.06 17.81
C ALA A 25 -19.96 10.73 19.21
N PRO A 26 -20.80 10.43 20.22
CA PRO A 26 -20.64 11.00 21.56
C PRO A 26 -19.31 10.63 22.23
N VAL A 27 -18.84 9.38 22.04
CA VAL A 27 -17.55 8.92 22.59
C VAL A 27 -16.39 9.65 21.91
N ARG A 28 -16.45 9.85 20.59
CA ARG A 28 -15.43 10.62 19.86
C ARG A 28 -15.38 12.07 20.34
N ALA A 29 -16.55 12.70 20.48
CA ALA A 29 -16.66 14.08 20.99
C ALA A 29 -16.11 14.24 22.43
N PHE A 30 -16.38 13.28 23.32
CA PHE A 30 -15.81 13.24 24.67
C PHE A 30 -14.27 13.24 24.65
N TRP A 31 -13.65 12.47 23.78
CA TRP A 31 -12.19 12.41 23.70
C TRP A 31 -11.57 13.66 23.08
N LEU A 32 -12.27 14.31 22.13
CA LEU A 32 -11.85 15.61 21.58
C LEU A 32 -11.94 16.71 22.62
N ALA A 33 -13.05 16.77 23.38
CA ALA A 33 -13.20 17.70 24.51
C ALA A 33 -12.14 17.45 25.60
N THR A 34 -11.77 16.18 25.84
CA THR A 34 -10.69 15.83 26.76
C THR A 34 -9.34 16.36 26.25
N ALA A 35 -9.07 16.27 24.96
CA ALA A 35 -7.85 16.81 24.37
C ALA A 35 -7.80 18.34 24.49
N ASP A 36 -8.91 19.02 24.24
CA ASP A 36 -9.01 20.47 24.41
C ASP A 36 -8.77 20.90 25.86
N LEU A 37 -9.32 20.16 26.82
CA LEU A 37 -9.10 20.42 28.24
C LEU A 37 -7.63 20.33 28.62
N GLN A 38 -6.97 19.28 28.17
CA GLN A 38 -5.55 19.05 28.44
C GLN A 38 -4.62 20.01 27.68
N ALA A 39 -5.09 20.59 26.57
CA ALA A 39 -4.39 21.66 25.85
C ALA A 39 -4.59 23.05 26.48
N GLY A 40 -5.30 23.14 27.62
CA GLY A 40 -5.58 24.41 28.31
C GLY A 40 -6.82 25.15 27.78
N ALA A 41 -7.54 24.63 26.80
CA ALA A 41 -8.76 25.22 26.23
C ALA A 41 -10.01 24.91 27.10
N SER A 42 -9.93 25.18 28.40
CA SER A 42 -10.93 24.76 29.41
C SER A 42 -12.35 25.25 29.12
N GLN A 43 -12.53 26.47 28.60
CA GLN A 43 -13.87 27.00 28.27
C GLN A 43 -14.48 26.27 27.05
N SER A 44 -13.68 25.96 26.04
CA SER A 44 -14.11 25.16 24.87
C SER A 44 -14.49 23.76 25.28
N ALA A 45 -13.64 23.11 26.07
CA ALA A 45 -13.89 21.77 26.59
C ALA A 45 -15.15 21.71 27.44
N LYS A 46 -15.36 22.71 28.30
CA LYS A 46 -16.58 22.80 29.15
C LYS A 46 -17.85 22.81 28.29
N ARG A 47 -17.90 23.69 27.29
CA ARG A 47 -19.07 23.77 26.39
C ARG A 47 -19.34 22.43 25.71
N GLN A 48 -18.31 21.77 25.18
CA GLN A 48 -18.45 20.47 24.54
C GLN A 48 -18.95 19.39 25.51
N PHE A 49 -18.48 19.37 26.78
CA PHE A 49 -18.97 18.44 27.77
C PHE A 49 -20.42 18.73 28.19
N ASP A 50 -20.79 20.01 28.36
CA ASP A 50 -22.16 20.42 28.69
C ASP A 50 -23.15 20.05 27.57
N GLU A 51 -22.74 20.16 26.30
CA GLU A 51 -23.53 19.74 25.14
C GLU A 51 -23.73 18.21 25.05
N LEU A 52 -22.75 17.43 25.53
CA LEU A 52 -22.81 15.97 25.50
C LEU A 52 -23.63 15.37 26.65
N LEU A 53 -23.75 16.05 27.77
CA LEU A 53 -24.34 15.55 29.01
C LEU A 53 -25.81 15.09 28.86
N PRO A 54 -26.70 15.82 28.14
CA PRO A 54 -28.12 15.44 28.04
C PRO A 54 -28.35 14.09 27.33
N GLY A 55 -27.51 13.73 26.36
CA GLY A 55 -27.62 12.49 25.56
C GLY A 55 -26.68 11.38 25.98
N ALA A 56 -25.92 11.56 27.07
CA ALA A 56 -24.89 10.60 27.47
C ALA A 56 -25.52 9.39 28.19
N ASP A 57 -25.04 8.19 27.85
CA ASP A 57 -25.29 6.98 28.63
C ASP A 57 -24.66 7.09 30.05
N PRO A 58 -25.03 6.22 31.01
CA PRO A 58 -24.54 6.35 32.39
C PRO A 58 -23.01 6.34 32.52
N VAL A 59 -22.31 5.56 31.71
CA VAL A 59 -20.83 5.44 31.72
C VAL A 59 -20.19 6.73 31.22
N LEU A 60 -20.67 7.22 30.09
CA LEU A 60 -20.18 8.45 29.46
C LEU A 60 -20.50 9.65 30.34
N ARG A 61 -21.70 9.70 30.93
CA ARG A 61 -22.12 10.74 31.87
C ARG A 61 -21.15 10.84 33.07
N THR A 62 -20.89 9.73 33.74
CA THR A 62 -19.92 9.68 34.84
C THR A 62 -18.53 10.15 34.42
N ALA A 63 -18.09 9.78 33.21
CA ALA A 63 -16.83 10.24 32.71
C ALA A 63 -16.79 11.74 32.45
N ILE A 64 -17.87 12.33 31.91
CA ILE A 64 -18.01 13.77 31.67
C ILE A 64 -18.01 14.54 33.01
N GLU A 65 -18.85 14.12 33.98
CA GLU A 65 -18.93 14.75 35.31
C GLU A 65 -17.55 14.76 35.99
N ARG A 66 -16.80 13.66 35.88
CA ARG A 66 -15.46 13.57 36.45
C ARG A 66 -14.47 14.52 35.74
N ARG A 67 -14.67 14.85 34.47
CA ARG A 67 -13.86 15.87 33.77
C ARG A 67 -14.25 17.26 34.17
N LEU A 68 -15.56 17.53 34.27
CA LEU A 68 -16.10 18.83 34.71
C LEU A 68 -15.69 19.17 36.13
N SER A 69 -15.65 18.21 37.06
CA SER A 69 -15.21 18.43 38.44
C SER A 69 -13.72 18.82 38.55
N ARG A 70 -12.92 18.54 37.53
CA ARG A 70 -11.50 18.87 37.48
C ARG A 70 -11.16 19.98 36.48
N ILE A 71 -12.15 20.64 35.92
CA ILE A 71 -11.95 21.58 34.80
C ILE A 71 -11.16 22.83 35.18
N SER A 72 -11.20 23.21 36.47
CA SER A 72 -10.46 24.35 37.04
C SER A 72 -9.02 24.00 37.47
N ILE A 73 -8.66 22.72 37.41
CA ILE A 73 -7.31 22.28 37.79
C ILE A 73 -6.46 22.34 36.54
N PRO A 74 -5.40 23.16 36.50
CA PRO A 74 -4.48 23.19 35.37
C PRO A 74 -3.90 21.78 35.12
N PRO A 75 -3.79 21.33 33.87
CA PRO A 75 -3.13 20.08 33.60
C PRO A 75 -1.65 20.15 34.03
N GLU A 76 -1.17 19.10 34.69
CA GLU A 76 0.25 18.99 35.00
C GLU A 76 1.05 18.87 33.71
N PRO A 77 2.10 19.70 33.53
CA PRO A 77 2.96 19.59 32.37
C PRO A 77 3.68 18.24 32.38
N PHE A 78 3.75 17.59 31.23
CA PHE A 78 4.60 16.40 31.07
C PHE A 78 6.06 16.79 31.16
N ASP A 79 6.89 15.90 31.69
CA ASP A 79 8.33 16.07 31.56
C ASP A 79 8.76 15.97 30.08
N ALA A 80 9.91 16.53 29.75
CA ALA A 80 10.43 16.57 28.39
C ALA A 80 10.60 15.16 27.77
N THR A 81 10.78 14.13 28.60
CA THR A 81 10.93 12.73 28.15
C THR A 81 9.57 12.16 27.76
N ALA A 82 8.54 12.36 28.60
CA ALA A 82 7.17 11.93 28.31
C ALA A 82 6.61 12.66 27.07
N GLU A 83 6.88 13.94 26.93
CA GLU A 83 6.45 14.72 25.76
C GLU A 83 7.06 14.18 24.46
N ARG A 84 8.36 13.88 24.45
CA ARG A 84 9.04 13.25 23.30
C ARG A 84 8.51 11.86 22.97
N VAL A 85 8.18 11.05 23.98
CA VAL A 85 7.58 9.72 23.75
C VAL A 85 6.22 9.85 23.09
N VAL A 86 5.38 10.78 23.54
CA VAL A 86 4.06 11.02 22.94
C VAL A 86 4.18 11.56 21.52
N GLU A 87 5.11 12.44 21.26
CA GLU A 87 5.36 13.03 19.95
C GLU A 87 5.87 11.99 18.94
N ASN A 88 6.79 11.14 19.38
CA ASN A 88 7.24 9.99 18.59
C ASN A 88 6.11 9.00 18.31
N ALA A 89 5.29 8.69 19.31
CA ALA A 89 4.14 7.81 19.12
C ALA A 89 3.09 8.39 18.15
N ALA A 90 2.84 9.71 18.18
CA ALA A 90 1.95 10.38 17.25
C ALA A 90 2.50 10.36 15.82
N THR A 91 3.80 10.58 15.66
CA THR A 91 4.49 10.54 14.38
C THR A 91 4.48 9.14 13.77
N GLU A 92 4.83 8.12 14.56
CA GLU A 92 4.79 6.72 14.12
C GLU A 92 3.37 6.26 13.77
N HIS A 93 2.35 6.70 14.51
CA HIS A 93 0.97 6.40 14.15
C HIS A 93 0.58 7.03 12.79
N GLY A 94 0.99 8.27 12.53
CA GLY A 94 0.82 8.90 11.21
C GLY A 94 1.56 8.15 10.10
N HIS A 95 2.73 7.61 10.39
CA HIS A 95 3.47 6.76 9.45
C HIS A 95 2.77 5.42 9.19
N GLU A 96 2.21 4.76 10.23
CA GLU A 96 1.42 3.52 10.04
C GLU A 96 0.15 3.78 9.22
N GLU A 97 -0.55 4.89 9.42
CA GLU A 97 -1.67 5.26 8.56
C GLU A 97 -1.26 5.53 7.11
N LYS A 98 -0.11 6.17 6.91
CA LYS A 98 0.41 6.52 5.57
C LYS A 98 0.96 5.32 4.83
N PHE A 99 1.68 4.43 5.51
CA PHE A 99 2.44 3.33 4.94
C PHE A 99 1.88 1.95 5.31
N GLY A 100 0.89 1.85 6.19
CA GLY A 100 0.30 0.60 6.65
C GLY A 100 -0.52 -0.12 5.57
N LEU A 101 -0.61 -1.45 5.70
CA LEU A 101 -1.35 -2.33 4.77
C LEU A 101 -2.86 -2.06 4.75
N GLN A 102 -3.46 -1.65 5.88
CA GLN A 102 -4.91 -1.49 6.01
C GLN A 102 -5.53 -0.48 5.02
N ARG A 103 -4.82 0.60 4.71
CA ARG A 103 -5.34 1.63 3.80
C ARG A 103 -5.35 1.16 2.33
N SER A 104 -4.54 0.17 1.98
CA SER A 104 -4.43 -0.33 0.61
C SER A 104 -5.51 -1.35 0.26
N LEU A 105 -5.95 -2.17 1.21
CA LEU A 105 -6.80 -3.33 0.94
C LEU A 105 -8.26 -2.99 0.59
N PHE A 106 -8.79 -1.83 1.04
CA PHE A 106 -10.21 -1.46 0.89
C PHE A 106 -10.43 -0.15 0.13
N SER A 107 -9.47 0.28 -0.70
CA SER A 107 -9.65 1.49 -1.49
C SER A 107 -10.55 1.22 -2.70
N SER A 108 -11.82 1.61 -2.60
CA SER A 108 -12.76 1.68 -3.74
C SER A 108 -12.29 2.58 -4.90
N ARG A 109 -11.16 3.29 -4.72
CA ARG A 109 -10.58 4.22 -5.70
C ARG A 109 -9.46 3.63 -6.54
N ALA A 110 -9.09 2.36 -6.35
CA ALA A 110 -8.03 1.68 -7.12
C ALA A 110 -8.57 1.17 -8.47
N ARG A 111 -8.97 2.09 -9.35
CA ARG A 111 -9.62 1.78 -10.63
C ARG A 111 -8.70 1.05 -11.61
N ALA A 112 -7.44 1.45 -11.70
CA ALA A 112 -6.50 0.80 -12.62
C ALA A 112 -6.24 -0.65 -12.17
N THR A 113 -6.07 -0.88 -10.88
CA THR A 113 -5.93 -2.22 -10.31
C THR A 113 -7.13 -3.10 -10.65
N GLN A 114 -8.36 -2.58 -10.46
CA GLN A 114 -9.59 -3.32 -10.77
C GLN A 114 -9.72 -3.63 -12.27
N ILE A 115 -9.40 -2.67 -13.14
CA ILE A 115 -9.40 -2.87 -14.60
C ILE A 115 -8.39 -3.95 -14.98
N LEU A 116 -7.18 -3.92 -14.44
CA LEU A 116 -6.16 -4.92 -14.74
C LEU A 116 -6.57 -6.32 -14.26
N ILE A 117 -7.16 -6.44 -13.08
CA ILE A 117 -7.72 -7.73 -12.61
C ILE A 117 -8.79 -8.22 -13.58
N ALA A 118 -9.74 -7.36 -13.94
CA ALA A 118 -10.81 -7.74 -14.87
C ALA A 118 -10.28 -8.17 -16.24
N LEU A 119 -9.26 -7.48 -16.78
CA LEU A 119 -8.63 -7.85 -18.06
C LEU A 119 -7.92 -9.21 -17.97
N ASN A 120 -7.20 -9.50 -16.90
CA ASN A 120 -6.54 -10.81 -16.72
C ASN A 120 -7.56 -11.94 -16.58
N VAL A 121 -8.63 -11.73 -15.80
CA VAL A 121 -9.72 -12.72 -15.65
C VAL A 121 -10.44 -12.93 -16.99
N LEU A 122 -10.69 -11.86 -17.76
CA LEU A 122 -11.30 -11.96 -19.09
C LEU A 122 -10.41 -12.76 -20.05
N MET A 123 -9.10 -12.49 -20.08
CA MET A 123 -8.18 -13.25 -20.94
C MET A 123 -8.13 -14.72 -20.55
N PHE A 124 -8.13 -15.02 -19.25
CA PHE A 124 -8.20 -16.41 -18.77
C PHE A 124 -9.50 -17.11 -19.18
N ALA A 125 -10.62 -16.42 -19.18
CA ALA A 125 -11.88 -16.96 -19.69
C ALA A 125 -11.79 -17.26 -21.20
N VAL A 126 -11.13 -16.40 -21.99
CA VAL A 126 -10.86 -16.62 -23.41
C VAL A 126 -9.97 -17.84 -23.62
N GLU A 127 -8.88 -17.97 -22.84
CA GLU A 127 -7.99 -19.16 -22.89
C GLU A 127 -8.78 -20.45 -22.64
N SER A 128 -9.59 -20.44 -21.57
CA SER A 128 -10.42 -21.59 -21.18
C SER A 128 -11.44 -21.96 -22.25
N TYR A 129 -12.07 -20.96 -22.88
CA TYR A 129 -13.05 -21.15 -23.95
C TYR A 129 -12.43 -21.72 -25.23
N LEU A 130 -11.20 -21.31 -25.57
CA LEU A 130 -10.50 -21.72 -26.81
C LEU A 130 -9.79 -23.07 -26.72
N GLY A 131 -9.87 -23.75 -25.59
CA GLY A 131 -9.33 -25.11 -25.47
C GLY A 131 -8.56 -25.40 -24.19
N GLY A 132 -8.41 -24.39 -23.30
CA GLY A 132 -7.78 -24.54 -22.00
C GLY A 132 -6.56 -23.63 -21.82
N SER A 133 -6.43 -23.13 -20.59
CA SER A 133 -5.29 -22.29 -20.20
C SER A 133 -4.00 -23.09 -20.01
N ASP A 134 -4.07 -24.42 -20.04
CA ASP A 134 -2.92 -25.33 -19.91
C ASP A 134 -2.41 -25.81 -21.28
N ASP A 135 -3.17 -25.53 -22.38
CA ASP A 135 -2.78 -25.90 -23.74
C ASP A 135 -1.79 -24.86 -24.30
N GLY A 136 -0.52 -25.25 -24.47
CA GLY A 136 0.51 -24.42 -25.06
C GLY A 136 0.20 -23.90 -26.47
N ARG A 137 -0.65 -24.62 -27.26
CA ARG A 137 -1.08 -24.18 -28.59
C ARG A 137 -2.05 -23.01 -28.49
N VAL A 138 -2.96 -23.05 -27.52
CA VAL A 138 -3.90 -21.95 -27.24
C VAL A 138 -3.11 -20.72 -26.78
N LEU A 139 -2.22 -20.89 -25.81
CA LEU A 139 -1.38 -19.82 -25.31
C LEU A 139 -0.50 -19.20 -26.41
N TYR A 140 0.12 -20.03 -27.26
CA TYR A 140 0.91 -19.55 -28.40
C TYR A 140 0.06 -18.70 -29.37
N ARG A 141 -1.15 -19.17 -29.73
CA ARG A 141 -2.06 -18.43 -30.63
C ARG A 141 -2.52 -17.12 -30.02
N LEU A 142 -2.73 -17.06 -28.71
CA LEU A 142 -3.16 -15.86 -27.99
C LEU A 142 -2.01 -14.88 -27.71
N GLY A 143 -0.76 -15.27 -27.96
CA GLY A 143 0.37 -14.36 -27.86
C GLY A 143 1.28 -14.60 -26.66
N ALA A 144 1.41 -15.84 -26.17
CA ALA A 144 2.46 -16.20 -25.25
C ALA A 144 3.84 -15.77 -25.81
N LEU A 145 4.72 -15.33 -24.94
CA LEU A 145 6.09 -15.02 -25.31
C LEU A 145 6.76 -16.29 -25.86
N PHE A 146 7.15 -16.23 -27.10
CA PHE A 146 7.95 -17.24 -27.81
C PHE A 146 9.12 -16.53 -28.47
N PRO A 147 10.34 -16.66 -27.93
CA PRO A 147 11.47 -15.87 -28.36
C PRO A 147 11.74 -15.89 -29.86
N PRO A 148 11.64 -17.05 -30.58
CA PRO A 148 11.81 -17.09 -32.03
C PRO A 148 10.78 -16.22 -32.79
N ALA A 149 9.51 -16.24 -32.39
CA ALA A 149 8.48 -15.44 -33.04
C ALA A 149 8.68 -13.93 -32.80
N VAL A 150 9.11 -13.53 -31.60
CA VAL A 150 9.44 -12.13 -31.31
C VAL A 150 10.63 -11.67 -32.16
N ARG A 151 11.66 -12.50 -32.32
CA ARG A 151 12.80 -12.22 -33.21
C ARG A 151 12.38 -12.14 -34.70
N ALA A 152 11.33 -12.84 -35.07
CA ALA A 152 10.71 -12.76 -36.41
C ALA A 152 9.79 -11.55 -36.60
N GLY A 153 9.62 -10.68 -35.57
CA GLY A 153 8.87 -9.45 -35.66
C GLY A 153 7.53 -9.42 -34.89
N GLU A 154 7.14 -10.47 -34.16
CA GLU A 154 5.90 -10.54 -33.40
C GLU A 154 6.04 -9.85 -32.02
N TRP A 155 6.46 -8.58 -31.99
CA TRP A 155 6.72 -7.80 -30.75
C TRP A 155 5.50 -7.63 -29.83
N TRP A 156 4.30 -7.72 -30.37
CA TRP A 156 3.06 -7.66 -29.60
C TRP A 156 2.95 -8.75 -28.52
N ARG A 157 3.66 -9.86 -28.68
CA ARG A 157 3.74 -10.94 -27.69
C ARG A 157 4.33 -10.51 -26.36
N LEU A 158 5.22 -9.49 -26.36
CA LEU A 158 5.77 -8.94 -25.11
C LEU A 158 4.69 -8.36 -24.20
N ILE A 159 3.61 -7.84 -24.80
CA ILE A 159 2.48 -7.27 -24.05
C ILE A 159 1.47 -8.37 -23.74
N MET A 160 1.04 -9.15 -24.74
CA MET A 160 -0.01 -10.15 -24.58
C MET A 160 0.36 -11.22 -23.56
N ALA A 161 1.61 -11.67 -23.55
CA ALA A 161 2.10 -12.65 -22.59
C ALA A 161 1.89 -12.25 -21.13
N THR A 162 1.83 -10.94 -20.82
CA THR A 162 1.61 -10.44 -19.45
C THR A 162 0.15 -10.57 -18.98
N PHE A 163 -0.79 -10.93 -19.86
CA PHE A 163 -2.20 -11.14 -19.55
C PHE A 163 -2.62 -12.61 -19.63
N LEU A 164 -1.78 -13.50 -20.16
CA LEU A 164 -2.05 -14.92 -20.28
C LEU A 164 -1.59 -15.67 -19.02
N HIS A 165 -2.25 -16.82 -18.71
CA HIS A 165 -1.95 -17.57 -17.51
C HIS A 165 -1.98 -19.08 -17.73
N PHE A 166 -0.94 -19.76 -17.25
CA PHE A 166 -0.87 -21.22 -17.29
C PHE A 166 -1.61 -21.81 -16.07
N GLY A 167 -2.91 -22.06 -16.22
CA GLY A 167 -3.78 -22.65 -15.20
C GLY A 167 -4.33 -21.65 -14.16
N ALA A 168 -5.41 -22.06 -13.50
CA ALA A 168 -6.18 -21.23 -12.57
C ALA A 168 -5.38 -20.81 -11.32
N LEU A 169 -4.48 -21.68 -10.83
CA LEU A 169 -3.65 -21.35 -9.67
C LEU A 169 -2.69 -20.20 -9.97
N HIS A 170 -2.09 -20.19 -11.16
CA HIS A 170 -1.19 -19.14 -11.60
C HIS A 170 -1.93 -17.79 -11.70
N LEU A 171 -3.11 -17.77 -12.33
CA LEU A 171 -3.98 -16.58 -12.33
C LEU A 171 -4.28 -16.10 -10.92
N THR A 172 -4.75 -17.00 -10.05
CA THR A 172 -5.17 -16.66 -8.69
C THR A 172 -4.04 -15.99 -7.90
N MET A 173 -2.83 -16.55 -7.95
CA MET A 173 -1.67 -16.00 -7.25
C MET A 173 -1.30 -14.60 -7.78
N ASN A 174 -1.34 -14.38 -9.10
CA ASN A 174 -1.11 -13.09 -9.71
C ASN A 174 -2.19 -12.06 -9.30
N MET A 175 -3.47 -12.46 -9.32
CA MET A 175 -4.57 -11.56 -8.94
C MET A 175 -4.54 -11.21 -7.46
N LEU A 176 -4.17 -12.14 -6.58
CA LEU A 176 -3.93 -11.84 -5.17
C LEU A 176 -2.78 -10.84 -5.00
N GLY A 177 -1.65 -11.06 -5.66
CA GLY A 177 -0.53 -10.11 -5.63
C GLY A 177 -0.94 -8.71 -6.11
N LEU A 178 -1.67 -8.64 -7.22
CA LEU A 178 -2.18 -7.38 -7.76
C LEU A 178 -3.20 -6.73 -6.82
N TRP A 179 -4.09 -7.50 -6.21
CA TRP A 179 -5.07 -7.02 -5.24
C TRP A 179 -4.42 -6.42 -3.99
N PHE A 180 -3.35 -7.05 -3.47
CA PHE A 180 -2.67 -6.58 -2.25
C PHE A 180 -1.73 -5.40 -2.49
N LEU A 181 -1.02 -5.38 -3.61
CA LEU A 181 0.02 -4.36 -3.89
C LEU A 181 -0.51 -3.20 -4.73
N GLY A 182 -1.39 -3.51 -5.69
CA GLY A 182 -1.89 -2.54 -6.66
C GLY A 182 -2.49 -1.29 -6.06
N PRO A 183 -3.47 -1.39 -5.12
CA PRO A 183 -4.14 -0.22 -4.57
C PRO A 183 -3.19 0.75 -3.86
N PHE A 184 -2.16 0.25 -3.17
CA PHE A 184 -1.17 1.09 -2.52
C PHE A 184 -0.31 1.84 -3.55
N VAL A 185 0.22 1.15 -4.56
CA VAL A 185 1.07 1.76 -5.59
C VAL A 185 0.26 2.73 -6.44
N GLU A 186 -0.99 2.38 -6.79
CA GLU A 186 -1.90 3.27 -7.51
C GLU A 186 -2.23 4.53 -6.72
N PHE A 187 -2.47 4.41 -5.41
CA PHE A 187 -2.66 5.57 -4.53
C PHE A 187 -1.42 6.46 -4.51
N ALA A 188 -0.23 5.87 -4.36
CA ALA A 188 1.02 6.60 -4.25
C ALA A 188 1.43 7.32 -5.55
N LEU A 189 1.20 6.71 -6.70
CA LEU A 189 1.61 7.22 -8.01
C LEU A 189 0.47 7.92 -8.76
N GLY A 190 -0.76 7.51 -8.53
CA GLY A 190 -1.95 7.84 -9.31
C GLY A 190 -2.08 6.97 -10.55
N PHE A 191 -3.30 6.93 -11.10
CA PHE A 191 -3.75 6.03 -12.18
C PHE A 191 -2.75 5.86 -13.34
N ARG A 192 -2.35 6.97 -13.98
CA ARG A 192 -1.50 6.91 -15.19
C ARG A 192 -0.09 6.39 -14.92
N ARG A 193 0.54 6.84 -13.82
CA ARG A 193 1.90 6.40 -13.46
C ARG A 193 1.92 4.97 -12.97
N PHE A 194 0.87 4.55 -12.27
CA PHE A 194 0.70 3.16 -11.87
C PHE A 194 0.64 2.23 -13.09
N LEU A 195 -0.22 2.54 -14.09
CA LEU A 195 -0.29 1.77 -15.33
C LEU A 195 1.05 1.75 -16.06
N LEU A 196 1.74 2.89 -16.13
CA LEU A 196 3.06 2.97 -16.77
C LEU A 196 4.06 2.03 -16.07
N VAL A 197 4.15 2.06 -14.75
CA VAL A 197 5.07 1.19 -13.98
C VAL A 197 4.70 -0.27 -14.15
N TYR A 198 3.41 -0.63 -14.09
CA TYR A 198 2.92 -1.97 -14.27
C TYR A 198 3.30 -2.54 -15.66
N LEU A 199 3.01 -1.79 -16.71
CA LEU A 199 3.32 -2.20 -18.09
C LEU A 199 4.81 -2.21 -18.36
N LEU A 200 5.57 -1.22 -17.91
CA LEU A 200 7.04 -1.20 -18.07
C LEU A 200 7.68 -2.40 -17.38
N ALA A 201 7.25 -2.75 -16.18
CA ALA A 201 7.78 -3.91 -15.48
C ALA A 201 7.44 -5.23 -16.21
N GLY A 202 6.18 -5.37 -16.66
CA GLY A 202 5.73 -6.56 -17.38
C GLY A 202 6.41 -6.72 -18.75
N VAL A 203 6.31 -5.70 -19.60
CA VAL A 203 6.91 -5.73 -20.94
C VAL A 203 8.44 -5.83 -20.86
N GLY A 204 9.04 -5.08 -19.93
CA GLY A 204 10.48 -5.13 -19.70
C GLY A 204 10.96 -6.48 -19.18
N SER A 205 10.19 -7.15 -18.33
CA SER A 205 10.49 -8.51 -17.87
C SER A 205 10.43 -9.52 -19.02
N MET A 206 9.40 -9.45 -19.87
CA MET A 206 9.28 -10.30 -21.04
C MET A 206 10.40 -10.02 -22.07
N ALA A 207 10.77 -8.75 -22.26
CA ALA A 207 11.90 -8.39 -23.11
C ALA A 207 13.23 -8.93 -22.57
N THR A 208 13.42 -8.91 -21.24
CA THR A 208 14.61 -9.48 -20.60
C THR A 208 14.65 -11.00 -20.78
N VAL A 209 13.54 -11.70 -20.58
CA VAL A 209 13.44 -13.15 -20.84
C VAL A 209 13.80 -13.43 -22.31
N MET A 210 13.22 -12.71 -23.25
CA MET A 210 13.51 -12.86 -24.68
C MET A 210 15.00 -12.64 -24.99
N ALA A 211 15.62 -11.62 -24.40
CA ALA A 211 17.00 -11.25 -24.66
C ALA A 211 18.01 -12.31 -24.19
N ILE A 212 17.75 -12.94 -23.03
CA ILE A 212 18.66 -13.93 -22.44
C ILE A 212 18.31 -15.38 -22.82
N SER A 213 17.17 -15.61 -23.47
CA SER A 213 16.76 -16.95 -23.89
C SER A 213 17.69 -17.51 -24.94
N SER A 214 18.38 -18.59 -24.60
CA SER A 214 19.32 -19.32 -25.47
C SER A 214 19.24 -20.82 -25.20
N GLY A 215 19.77 -21.64 -26.12
CA GLY A 215 19.76 -23.10 -25.98
C GLY A 215 18.34 -23.68 -25.86
N ALA A 216 18.13 -24.61 -24.94
CA ALA A 216 16.83 -25.26 -24.69
C ALA A 216 15.72 -24.29 -24.28
N ASN A 217 16.06 -23.17 -23.66
CA ASN A 217 15.07 -22.14 -23.23
C ASN A 217 14.66 -21.20 -24.37
N ALA A 218 15.35 -21.27 -25.54
CA ALA A 218 15.03 -20.40 -26.67
C ALA A 218 13.65 -20.70 -27.29
N GLU A 219 13.12 -21.90 -27.08
CA GLU A 219 11.82 -22.34 -27.60
C GLU A 219 10.75 -22.53 -26.55
N SER A 220 10.97 -22.05 -25.33
CA SER A 220 9.99 -22.14 -24.25
C SER A 220 8.93 -21.03 -24.35
N LEU A 221 7.68 -21.38 -24.06
CA LEU A 221 6.61 -20.39 -23.89
C LEU A 221 6.67 -19.78 -22.49
N THR A 222 6.55 -18.44 -22.43
CA THR A 222 6.44 -17.73 -21.14
C THR A 222 5.18 -16.89 -21.12
N VAL A 223 4.42 -16.98 -20.03
CA VAL A 223 3.18 -16.23 -19.79
C VAL A 223 3.08 -15.82 -18.33
N GLY A 224 2.30 -14.81 -18.05
CA GLY A 224 1.89 -14.42 -16.68
C GLY A 224 2.07 -12.95 -16.37
N ALA A 225 1.17 -12.45 -15.56
CA ALA A 225 1.27 -11.10 -14.99
C ALA A 225 2.35 -10.99 -13.90
N SER A 226 3.06 -12.07 -13.59
CA SER A 226 3.98 -12.15 -12.44
C SER A 226 5.14 -11.16 -12.52
N GLY A 227 5.67 -10.89 -13.73
CA GLY A 227 6.66 -9.83 -13.95
C GLY A 227 6.12 -8.44 -13.59
N CYS A 228 4.85 -8.16 -13.93
CA CYS A 228 4.17 -6.92 -13.52
C CYS A 228 3.98 -6.86 -12.00
N VAL A 229 3.53 -7.96 -11.38
CA VAL A 229 3.30 -8.04 -9.92
C VAL A 229 4.61 -7.87 -9.16
N MET A 230 5.68 -8.54 -9.59
CA MET A 230 7.01 -8.33 -9.02
C MET A 230 7.52 -6.89 -9.24
N GLY A 231 7.14 -6.27 -10.35
CA GLY A 231 7.33 -4.84 -10.57
C GLY A 231 6.64 -3.97 -9.52
N LEU A 232 5.43 -4.34 -9.06
CA LEU A 232 4.77 -3.64 -7.94
C LEU A 232 5.45 -3.89 -6.60
N VAL A 233 6.04 -5.07 -6.37
CA VAL A 233 6.90 -5.33 -5.20
C VAL A 233 8.10 -4.37 -5.22
N GLY A 234 8.81 -4.30 -6.34
CA GLY A 234 9.92 -3.37 -6.52
C GLY A 234 9.51 -1.90 -6.36
N ALA A 235 8.39 -1.50 -6.97
CA ALA A 235 7.80 -0.17 -6.85
C ALA A 235 7.51 0.19 -5.38
N THR A 236 6.89 -0.73 -4.63
CA THR A 236 6.62 -0.58 -3.19
C THR A 236 7.93 -0.43 -2.42
N GLY A 237 8.93 -1.26 -2.70
CA GLY A 237 10.26 -1.16 -2.11
C GLY A 237 10.91 0.21 -2.34
N SER A 238 10.84 0.73 -3.56
CA SER A 238 11.34 2.08 -3.91
C SER A 238 10.63 3.19 -3.13
N LEU A 239 9.27 3.14 -3.05
CA LEU A 239 8.49 4.10 -2.26
C LEU A 239 8.86 4.05 -0.78
N MET A 240 9.02 2.85 -0.21
CA MET A 240 9.37 2.66 1.19
C MET A 240 10.79 3.12 1.48
N LEU A 241 11.76 2.82 0.61
CA LEU A 241 13.13 3.30 0.74
C LEU A 241 13.18 4.82 0.78
N ARG A 242 12.50 5.49 -0.16
CA ARG A 242 12.45 6.95 -0.22
C ARG A 242 11.80 7.56 1.02
N SER A 243 10.72 6.97 1.51
CA SER A 243 10.02 7.43 2.70
C SER A 243 10.85 7.22 3.96
N TRP A 244 11.54 6.07 4.07
CA TRP A 244 12.45 5.84 5.18
C TRP A 244 13.62 6.83 5.18
N LEU A 245 14.25 7.07 4.03
CA LEU A 245 15.37 8.02 3.93
C LEU A 245 14.97 9.48 4.19
N ARG A 246 13.72 9.87 3.87
CA ARG A 246 13.22 11.24 4.05
C ARG A 246 12.65 11.51 5.43
N GLU A 247 11.90 10.58 5.98
CA GLU A 247 11.07 10.77 7.17
C GLU A 247 11.55 9.92 8.36
N ASN A 248 12.59 9.09 8.16
CA ASN A 248 13.08 8.10 9.15
C ASN A 248 11.94 7.20 9.70
N ALA A 249 10.91 6.95 8.88
CA ALA A 249 9.71 6.24 9.27
C ALA A 249 9.99 4.75 9.50
N LEU A 250 9.83 4.26 10.73
CA LEU A 250 10.03 2.84 11.06
C LEU A 250 9.03 1.93 10.33
N ALA A 251 7.80 2.38 10.14
CA ALA A 251 6.80 1.68 9.35
C ALA A 251 7.26 1.44 7.90
N ALA A 252 7.86 2.45 7.26
CA ALA A 252 8.42 2.32 5.92
C ALA A 252 9.61 1.35 5.89
N LYS A 253 10.51 1.41 6.90
CA LYS A 253 11.64 0.48 7.04
C LYS A 253 11.17 -0.97 7.19
N ARG A 254 10.17 -1.23 8.05
CA ARG A 254 9.58 -2.57 8.23
C ARG A 254 8.99 -3.10 6.93
N ARG A 255 8.24 -2.27 6.21
CA ARG A 255 7.63 -2.64 4.94
C ARG A 255 8.65 -2.86 3.84
N LEU A 256 9.73 -2.10 3.81
CA LEU A 256 10.87 -2.35 2.92
C LEU A 256 11.48 -3.73 3.19
N GLY A 257 11.71 -4.07 4.47
CA GLY A 257 12.18 -5.41 4.86
C GLY A 257 11.24 -6.53 4.39
N LEU A 258 9.92 -6.32 4.49
CA LEU A 258 8.93 -7.26 3.96
C LEU A 258 9.04 -7.42 2.43
N MET A 259 9.22 -6.33 1.68
CA MET A 259 9.41 -6.43 0.22
C MET A 259 10.68 -7.19 -0.14
N LEU A 260 11.78 -6.97 0.57
CA LEU A 260 13.01 -7.74 0.39
C LEU A 260 12.81 -9.22 0.71
N LEU A 261 12.08 -9.54 1.78
CA LEU A 261 11.73 -10.91 2.12
C LEU A 261 10.89 -11.57 1.00
N ILE A 262 9.87 -10.88 0.49
CA ILE A 262 9.04 -11.40 -0.62
C ILE A 262 9.91 -11.70 -1.85
N VAL A 263 10.82 -10.79 -2.23
CA VAL A 263 11.73 -11.03 -3.37
C VAL A 263 12.63 -12.23 -3.10
N SER A 264 13.19 -12.36 -1.90
CA SER A 264 14.06 -13.49 -1.54
C SER A 264 13.30 -14.82 -1.56
N MET A 265 12.09 -14.85 -1.02
CA MET A 265 11.23 -16.05 -1.05
C MET A 265 10.82 -16.40 -2.48
N GLN A 266 10.54 -15.40 -3.33
CA GLN A 266 10.22 -15.63 -4.74
C GLN A 266 11.42 -16.24 -5.48
N VAL A 267 12.63 -15.70 -5.30
CA VAL A 267 13.85 -16.25 -5.91
C VAL A 267 14.08 -17.70 -5.47
N LEU A 268 13.88 -17.99 -4.17
CA LEU A 268 13.99 -19.37 -3.67
C LEU A 268 12.93 -20.28 -4.30
N PHE A 269 11.68 -19.83 -4.38
CA PHE A 269 10.59 -20.58 -5.02
C PHE A 269 10.90 -20.86 -6.51
N ASP A 270 11.35 -19.84 -7.24
CA ASP A 270 11.68 -19.96 -8.67
C ASP A 270 12.84 -20.92 -8.92
N SER A 271 13.79 -21.01 -7.97
CA SER A 271 14.96 -21.91 -8.11
C SER A 271 14.61 -23.38 -7.98
N VAL A 272 13.47 -23.71 -7.35
CA VAL A 272 13.03 -25.09 -7.11
C VAL A 272 11.78 -25.47 -7.90
N THR A 273 11.14 -24.52 -8.58
CA THR A 273 9.87 -24.75 -9.29
C THR A 273 10.11 -24.76 -10.80
N PRO A 274 9.91 -25.90 -11.48
CA PRO A 274 10.02 -25.98 -12.93
C PRO A 274 9.02 -25.05 -13.63
N HIS A 275 9.38 -24.56 -14.81
CA HIS A 275 8.52 -23.72 -15.67
C HIS A 275 8.17 -22.33 -15.11
N VAL A 276 8.77 -21.92 -14.00
CA VAL A 276 8.66 -20.55 -13.48
C VAL A 276 9.88 -19.73 -13.91
N SER A 277 9.65 -18.52 -14.41
CA SER A 277 10.74 -17.68 -14.92
C SER A 277 11.30 -16.76 -13.84
N MET A 278 12.34 -17.21 -13.13
CA MET A 278 13.11 -16.37 -12.20
C MET A 278 13.57 -15.05 -12.84
N THR A 279 13.98 -15.11 -14.12
CA THR A 279 14.38 -13.92 -14.89
C THR A 279 13.26 -12.90 -14.99
N ALA A 280 12.03 -13.34 -15.33
CA ALA A 280 10.88 -12.44 -15.42
C ALA A 280 10.57 -11.78 -14.07
N HIS A 281 10.62 -12.54 -12.98
CA HIS A 281 10.33 -12.06 -11.64
C HIS A 281 11.38 -11.05 -11.16
N LEU A 282 12.65 -11.39 -11.25
CA LEU A 282 13.73 -10.53 -10.78
C LEU A 282 13.85 -9.25 -11.64
N SER A 283 13.81 -9.38 -12.96
CA SER A 283 13.84 -8.20 -13.83
C SER A 283 12.62 -7.30 -13.65
N GLY A 284 11.42 -7.89 -13.49
CA GLY A 284 10.22 -7.13 -13.17
C GLY A 284 10.38 -6.30 -11.89
N ALA A 285 10.88 -6.91 -10.81
CA ALA A 285 11.14 -6.21 -9.55
C ALA A 285 12.16 -5.06 -9.70
N ILE A 286 13.25 -5.30 -10.42
CA ILE A 286 14.29 -4.28 -10.67
C ILE A 286 13.73 -3.13 -11.51
N ILE A 287 13.00 -3.42 -12.57
CA ILE A 287 12.43 -2.40 -13.46
C ILE A 287 11.38 -1.57 -12.72
N GLY A 288 10.49 -2.20 -11.95
CA GLY A 288 9.49 -1.51 -11.14
C GLY A 288 10.11 -0.60 -10.08
N PHE A 289 11.17 -1.09 -9.41
CA PHE A 289 11.94 -0.29 -8.45
C PHE A 289 12.59 0.94 -9.13
N ALA A 290 13.31 0.73 -10.23
CA ALA A 290 14.00 1.79 -10.95
C ALA A 290 13.02 2.83 -11.54
N ALA A 291 11.90 2.38 -12.12
CA ALA A 291 10.87 3.27 -12.65
C ALA A 291 10.33 4.23 -11.58
N VAL A 292 10.06 3.72 -10.37
CA VAL A 292 9.56 4.56 -9.28
C VAL A 292 10.65 5.45 -8.70
N MET A 293 11.92 5.04 -8.69
CA MET A 293 13.03 5.93 -8.28
C MET A 293 13.09 7.22 -9.11
N ILE A 294 12.70 7.17 -10.38
CA ILE A 294 12.69 8.32 -11.29
C ILE A 294 11.39 9.13 -11.15
N LEU A 295 10.27 8.46 -10.90
CA LEU A 295 8.96 9.11 -10.83
C LEU A 295 8.73 9.84 -9.50
N ARG A 296 8.01 10.96 -9.55
CA ARG A 296 7.52 11.64 -8.33
C ARG A 296 6.30 10.92 -7.78
N ASP A 297 6.31 10.60 -6.50
CA ASP A 297 5.16 10.06 -5.78
C ASP A 297 4.25 11.19 -5.25
N ARG A 298 3.04 10.79 -4.80
CA ARG A 298 2.04 11.67 -4.18
C ARG A 298 2.02 11.56 -2.66
N LEU A 299 2.91 10.77 -2.08
CA LEU A 299 3.04 10.62 -0.65
C LEU A 299 3.64 11.92 -0.09
N LYS A 300 2.76 12.90 0.20
CA LYS A 300 3.17 14.15 0.83
C LYS A 300 3.79 13.84 2.18
N THR A 301 4.96 14.41 2.45
CA THR A 301 5.47 14.58 3.81
C THR A 301 4.39 15.34 4.59
N PRO A 302 3.98 14.93 5.81
CA PRO A 302 3.17 15.77 6.66
C PRO A 302 3.87 17.13 6.70
N ALA A 303 3.13 18.21 6.39
CA ALA A 303 3.68 19.53 6.58
C ALA A 303 4.07 19.60 8.06
N THR A 304 5.37 19.64 8.33
CA THR A 304 5.90 20.04 9.63
C THR A 304 5.26 21.41 9.83
N GLN A 305 4.22 21.48 10.67
CA GLN A 305 3.76 22.76 11.17
C GLN A 305 4.99 23.33 11.89
N GLN A 306 5.68 24.21 11.19
CA GLN A 306 6.57 25.15 11.83
C GLN A 306 5.70 25.88 12.87
N LEU A 307 5.80 25.42 14.11
CA LEU A 307 5.48 26.24 15.26
C LEU A 307 6.44 27.43 15.19
N THR A 308 6.07 28.44 14.42
CA THR A 308 6.63 29.77 14.63
C THR A 308 6.18 30.17 16.02
N VAL A 309 7.02 29.88 16.98
CA VAL A 309 7.07 30.60 18.24
C VAL A 309 7.37 32.05 17.82
N LYS A 310 6.33 32.87 17.72
CA LYS A 310 6.48 34.32 17.74
C LYS A 310 6.91 34.67 19.14
N SER A 311 8.20 35.00 19.23
CA SER A 311 8.82 35.73 20.33
C SER A 311 8.08 37.02 20.64
#